data_d729db45db81bb687062db107faada0f
#
_entry.id   d729db45db81bb687062db107faada0f
#
_cell.length_a   1.000
_cell.length_b   1.000
_cell.length_c   1.000
_cell.angle_alpha   90.00
_cell.angle_beta   90.00
_cell.angle_gamma   90.00
#
_symmetry.space_group_name_H-M   'P 1'
#
loop_
_entity.id
_entity.type
_entity.pdbx_description
1 polymer ?
#
loop_
_entity_poly.entity_id
_entity_poly.type
_entity_poly.pdbx_seq_one_letter_code
_entity_poly.pdbx_strand_id
1 'polypeptide(L)'
;MRRLLLLVGAIVFVDTMFFAALTPLLPHYVDEFGLGKAGAGVLQAMYPAGALVAGIPSGMAAARFGVKPTVLIGLSLLALTTVAFGLADSVWTLDLARFLQGVSSAFSWTGGLAWLVAAAPAGRRGRLIGSAFGAAIAGALFGPVVGAVASYTGTGPAFGAVAGLAVVLAAMAAATAAAAPERIQPLRALVDALRRNRKIQTGVWLTLLPALLFGTLSVLAPLRLSDLGWGAAGVGAVYLVSAGLEAAWAPVLGRLSDLHGRLPPLRAALASSALVALLLPWPANAWLLAGVVVCAGFAFGSFWTPAMSMVTDAAEESGLEYGYAFALINIAWAPGQAGGAAIGGAVASATSDAVPYLSLTVLCLMTLAALMRYKETAVPLTAER
;
A
#
# COMPACT_ATOMS: atom_id res chain seq x y z
N MET A 1 -13.97 -21.11 9.50
CA MET A 1 -13.89 -19.65 9.41
C MET A 1 -12.66 -19.05 10.13
N ARG A 2 -12.46 -19.23 11.45
CA ARG A 2 -11.31 -18.65 12.17
C ARG A 2 -9.96 -19.05 11.56
N ARG A 3 -9.77 -20.31 11.19
CA ARG A 3 -8.53 -20.80 10.54
C ARG A 3 -8.27 -20.13 9.19
N LEU A 4 -9.32 -19.94 8.37
CA LEU A 4 -9.19 -19.26 7.08
C LEU A 4 -8.85 -17.78 7.26
N LEU A 5 -9.48 -17.07 8.22
CA LEU A 5 -9.15 -15.69 8.53
C LEU A 5 -7.69 -15.53 8.98
N LEU A 6 -7.21 -16.44 9.84
CA LEU A 6 -5.81 -16.43 10.28
C LEU A 6 -4.84 -16.70 9.12
N LEU A 7 -5.18 -17.65 8.23
CA LEU A 7 -4.37 -17.94 7.05
C LEU A 7 -4.30 -16.73 6.10
N VAL A 8 -5.44 -16.17 5.71
CA VAL A 8 -5.47 -15.01 4.80
C VAL A 8 -4.83 -13.79 5.48
N GLY A 9 -5.09 -13.57 6.78
CA GLY A 9 -4.41 -12.53 7.54
C GLY A 9 -2.89 -12.69 7.55
N ALA A 10 -2.38 -13.92 7.75
CA ALA A 10 -0.95 -14.20 7.70
C ALA A 10 -0.35 -13.98 6.30
N ILE A 11 -1.07 -14.36 5.24
CA ILE A 11 -0.65 -14.12 3.85
C ILE A 11 -0.48 -12.62 3.59
N VAL A 12 -1.51 -11.85 3.92
CA VAL A 12 -1.51 -10.39 3.72
C VAL A 12 -0.46 -9.70 4.60
N PHE A 13 -0.29 -10.17 5.85
CA PHE A 13 0.76 -9.71 6.76
C PHE A 13 2.16 -9.90 6.17
N VAL A 14 2.48 -11.11 5.70
CA VAL A 14 3.81 -11.42 5.14
C VAL A 14 4.07 -10.62 3.87
N ASP A 15 3.07 -10.49 3.01
CA ASP A 15 3.17 -9.71 1.77
C ASP A 15 3.46 -8.24 2.04
N THR A 16 2.69 -7.60 2.94
CA THR A 16 2.88 -6.18 3.29
C THR A 16 4.17 -5.94 4.09
N MET A 17 4.52 -6.87 4.96
CA MET A 17 5.80 -6.85 5.70
C MET A 17 6.98 -6.84 4.73
N PHE A 18 6.95 -7.71 3.73
CA PHE A 18 8.00 -7.79 2.74
C PHE A 18 8.03 -6.56 1.82
N PHE A 19 6.87 -6.02 1.43
CA PHE A 19 6.80 -4.76 0.70
C PHE A 19 7.51 -3.63 1.45
N ALA A 20 7.23 -3.47 2.74
CA ALA A 20 7.77 -2.38 3.55
C ALA A 20 9.24 -2.59 3.99
N ALA A 21 9.75 -3.83 3.92
CA ALA A 21 11.13 -4.16 4.29
C ALA A 21 12.20 -3.50 3.40
N LEU A 22 11.85 -3.15 2.16
CA LEU A 22 12.79 -2.51 1.24
C LEU A 22 13.18 -1.10 1.68
N THR A 23 12.28 -0.34 2.30
CA THR A 23 12.50 1.07 2.62
C THR A 23 13.79 1.33 3.43
N PRO A 24 14.08 0.64 4.54
CA PRO A 24 15.35 0.83 5.27
C PRO A 24 16.55 0.21 4.56
N LEU A 25 16.36 -0.71 3.61
CA LEU A 25 17.42 -1.32 2.82
C LEU A 25 17.75 -0.54 1.54
N LEU A 26 16.92 0.42 1.17
CA LEU A 26 17.09 1.14 -0.08
C LEU A 26 18.47 1.83 -0.20
N PRO A 27 19.01 2.51 0.85
CA PRO A 27 20.37 3.04 0.80
C PRO A 27 21.44 1.96 0.54
N HIS A 28 21.31 0.79 1.18
CA HIS A 28 22.24 -0.33 0.96
C HIS A 28 22.28 -0.76 -0.52
N TYR A 29 21.13 -0.93 -1.17
CA TYR A 29 21.09 -1.26 -2.60
C TYR A 29 21.57 -0.14 -3.51
N VAL A 30 21.36 1.12 -3.11
CA VAL A 30 21.92 2.27 -3.82
C VAL A 30 23.43 2.24 -3.81
N ASP A 31 24.04 1.97 -2.67
CA ASP A 31 25.50 1.88 -2.53
C ASP A 31 26.06 0.62 -3.23
N GLU A 32 25.43 -0.54 -3.06
CA GLU A 32 25.89 -1.81 -3.61
C GLU A 32 25.87 -1.83 -5.14
N PHE A 33 24.79 -1.31 -5.74
CA PHE A 33 24.61 -1.34 -7.20
C PHE A 33 24.91 0.00 -7.89
N GLY A 34 25.38 1.01 -7.17
CA GLY A 34 25.69 2.32 -7.72
C GLY A 34 24.45 3.05 -8.27
N LEU A 35 23.28 2.87 -7.67
CA LEU A 35 22.04 3.48 -8.11
C LEU A 35 22.00 4.96 -7.72
N GLY A 36 21.59 5.82 -8.67
CA GLY A 36 21.14 7.17 -8.31
C GLY A 36 19.71 7.17 -7.77
N LYS A 37 19.20 8.32 -7.36
CA LYS A 37 17.82 8.49 -6.88
C LYS A 37 16.77 8.01 -7.89
N ALA A 38 17.03 8.14 -9.18
CA ALA A 38 16.18 7.63 -10.25
C ALA A 38 16.11 6.09 -10.22
N GLY A 39 17.25 5.40 -10.12
CA GLY A 39 17.30 3.94 -10.00
C GLY A 39 16.63 3.42 -8.72
N ALA A 40 16.87 4.09 -7.59
CA ALA A 40 16.19 3.80 -6.34
C ALA A 40 14.67 3.96 -6.45
N GLY A 41 14.22 5.01 -7.17
CA GLY A 41 12.81 5.25 -7.48
C GLY A 41 12.20 4.14 -8.33
N VAL A 42 12.93 3.65 -9.35
CA VAL A 42 12.50 2.52 -10.18
C VAL A 42 12.36 1.25 -9.33
N LEU A 43 13.40 0.88 -8.55
CA LEU A 43 13.35 -0.30 -7.69
C LEU A 43 12.16 -0.28 -6.73
N GLN A 44 11.87 0.87 -6.12
CA GLN A 44 10.72 1.02 -5.22
C GLN A 44 9.39 0.96 -5.98
N ALA A 45 9.34 1.43 -7.22
CA ALA A 45 8.15 1.44 -8.07
C ALA A 45 7.81 0.05 -8.64
N MET A 46 8.76 -0.86 -8.77
CA MET A 46 8.58 -2.16 -9.42
C MET A 46 7.49 -3.01 -8.77
N TYR A 47 7.41 -3.05 -7.44
CA TYR A 47 6.39 -3.82 -6.76
C TYR A 47 4.97 -3.29 -7.03
N PRO A 48 4.63 -2.01 -6.78
CA PRO A 48 3.30 -1.52 -7.11
C PRO A 48 2.99 -1.57 -8.63
N ALA A 49 3.99 -1.43 -9.51
CA ALA A 49 3.81 -1.63 -10.94
C ALA A 49 3.40 -3.08 -11.27
N GLY A 50 4.05 -4.07 -10.67
CA GLY A 50 3.68 -5.48 -10.78
C GLY A 50 2.26 -5.77 -10.27
N ALA A 51 1.90 -5.20 -9.12
CA ALA A 51 0.56 -5.31 -8.55
C ALA A 51 -0.52 -4.70 -9.47
N LEU A 52 -0.22 -3.55 -10.09
CA LEU A 52 -1.12 -2.91 -11.06
C LEU A 52 -1.36 -3.79 -12.29
N VAL A 53 -0.29 -4.28 -12.90
CA VAL A 53 -0.37 -5.12 -14.11
C VAL A 53 -1.11 -6.43 -13.84
N ALA A 54 -0.89 -7.03 -12.67
CA ALA A 54 -1.50 -8.29 -12.29
C ALA A 54 -2.91 -8.15 -11.68
N GLY A 55 -3.38 -6.95 -11.40
CA GLY A 55 -4.68 -6.73 -10.74
C GLY A 55 -5.86 -7.36 -11.49
N ILE A 56 -5.97 -7.14 -12.81
CA ILE A 56 -7.01 -7.78 -13.64
C ILE A 56 -6.74 -9.28 -13.85
N PRO A 57 -5.54 -9.73 -14.25
CA PRO A 57 -5.22 -11.14 -14.38
C PRO A 57 -5.48 -11.97 -13.14
N SER A 58 -5.19 -11.45 -11.94
CA SER A 58 -5.45 -12.17 -10.68
C SER A 58 -6.95 -12.37 -10.42
N GLY A 59 -7.77 -11.37 -10.74
CA GLY A 59 -9.24 -11.48 -10.69
C GLY A 59 -9.77 -12.52 -11.66
N MET A 60 -9.27 -12.52 -12.90
CA MET A 60 -9.63 -13.52 -13.91
C MET A 60 -9.20 -14.93 -13.50
N ALA A 61 -8.02 -15.08 -12.87
CA ALA A 61 -7.57 -16.37 -12.35
C ALA A 61 -8.48 -16.88 -11.22
N ALA A 62 -8.86 -16.01 -10.29
CA ALA A 62 -9.79 -16.37 -9.22
C ALA A 62 -11.16 -16.79 -9.75
N ALA A 63 -11.64 -16.12 -10.80
CA ALA A 63 -12.89 -16.48 -11.48
C ALA A 63 -12.84 -17.83 -12.20
N ARG A 64 -11.75 -18.07 -12.93
CA ARG A 64 -11.63 -19.23 -13.83
C ARG A 64 -11.14 -20.48 -13.12
N PHE A 65 -10.13 -20.35 -12.27
CA PHE A 65 -9.45 -21.46 -11.59
C PHE A 65 -9.91 -21.62 -10.13
N GLY A 66 -10.58 -20.61 -9.57
CA GLY A 66 -10.99 -20.55 -8.18
C GLY A 66 -9.98 -19.86 -7.28
N VAL A 67 -10.44 -19.49 -6.08
CA VAL A 67 -9.69 -18.68 -5.11
C VAL A 67 -8.43 -19.38 -4.58
N LYS A 68 -8.51 -20.69 -4.30
CA LYS A 68 -7.40 -21.47 -3.76
C LYS A 68 -6.20 -21.58 -4.73
N PRO A 69 -6.36 -21.98 -6.00
CA PRO A 69 -5.27 -21.96 -6.98
C PRO A 69 -4.66 -20.58 -7.16
N THR A 70 -5.47 -19.53 -7.14
CA THR A 70 -5.00 -18.14 -7.26
C THR A 70 -4.07 -17.76 -6.10
N VAL A 71 -4.44 -18.09 -4.86
CA VAL A 71 -3.58 -17.88 -3.68
C VAL A 71 -2.30 -18.70 -3.78
N LEU A 72 -2.37 -19.94 -4.21
CA LEU A 72 -1.20 -20.82 -4.36
C LEU A 72 -0.22 -20.29 -5.41
N ILE A 73 -0.71 -19.79 -6.54
CA ILE A 73 0.13 -19.11 -7.56
C ILE A 73 0.82 -17.89 -6.93
N GLY A 74 0.09 -17.06 -6.21
CA GLY A 74 0.64 -15.90 -5.51
C GLY A 74 1.75 -16.31 -4.55
N LEU A 75 1.49 -17.21 -3.61
CA LEU A 75 2.46 -17.62 -2.59
C LEU A 75 3.69 -18.33 -3.18
N SER A 76 3.50 -19.16 -4.21
CA SER A 76 4.62 -19.82 -4.90
C SER A 76 5.52 -18.80 -5.59
N LEU A 77 4.90 -17.83 -6.27
CA LEU A 77 5.63 -16.75 -6.92
C LEU A 77 6.33 -15.85 -5.89
N LEU A 78 5.69 -15.55 -4.75
CA LEU A 78 6.32 -14.81 -3.64
C LEU A 78 7.56 -15.53 -3.13
N ALA A 79 7.47 -16.83 -2.86
CA ALA A 79 8.59 -17.59 -2.37
C ALA A 79 9.78 -17.58 -3.35
N LEU A 80 9.52 -17.87 -4.63
CA LEU A 80 10.56 -17.89 -5.67
C LEU A 80 11.22 -16.51 -5.86
N THR A 81 10.41 -15.48 -5.98
CA THR A 81 10.91 -14.12 -6.24
C THR A 81 11.58 -13.50 -5.02
N THR A 82 11.18 -13.91 -3.81
CA THR A 82 11.86 -13.48 -2.56
C THR A 82 13.24 -14.07 -2.46
N VAL A 83 13.42 -15.34 -2.84
CA VAL A 83 14.78 -15.96 -2.94
C VAL A 83 15.58 -15.25 -4.02
N ALA A 84 15.00 -15.02 -5.21
CA ALA A 84 15.69 -14.33 -6.30
C ALA A 84 16.12 -12.91 -5.89
N PHE A 85 15.27 -12.19 -5.14
CA PHE A 85 15.58 -10.87 -4.62
C PHE A 85 16.72 -10.90 -3.59
N GLY A 86 16.73 -11.88 -2.68
CA GLY A 86 17.77 -12.03 -1.67
C GLY A 86 19.13 -12.47 -2.22
N LEU A 87 19.17 -13.06 -3.42
CA LEU A 87 20.36 -13.53 -4.11
C LEU A 87 20.68 -12.68 -5.36
N ALA A 88 20.04 -11.52 -5.53
CA ALA A 88 20.24 -10.69 -6.71
C ALA A 88 21.67 -10.12 -6.73
N ASP A 89 22.35 -10.29 -7.85
CA ASP A 89 23.68 -9.79 -8.16
C ASP A 89 23.69 -8.68 -9.22
N SER A 90 22.53 -8.30 -9.69
CA SER A 90 22.35 -7.24 -10.68
C SER A 90 21.07 -6.44 -10.45
N VAL A 91 21.08 -5.19 -10.90
CA VAL A 91 19.91 -4.29 -10.84
C VAL A 91 18.70 -4.90 -11.56
N TRP A 92 18.92 -5.54 -12.71
CA TRP A 92 17.86 -6.17 -13.49
C TRP A 92 17.18 -7.33 -12.75
N THR A 93 17.98 -8.18 -12.08
CA THR A 93 17.44 -9.26 -11.26
C THR A 93 16.65 -8.71 -10.08
N LEU A 94 17.15 -7.64 -9.46
CA LEU A 94 16.52 -6.99 -8.34
C LEU A 94 15.16 -6.38 -8.73
N ASP A 95 15.15 -5.59 -9.81
CA ASP A 95 13.94 -4.95 -10.34
C ASP A 95 12.91 -5.97 -10.81
N LEU A 96 13.34 -7.01 -11.56
CA LEU A 96 12.45 -8.05 -12.04
C LEU A 96 11.85 -8.86 -10.88
N ALA A 97 12.67 -9.25 -9.91
CA ALA A 97 12.19 -9.95 -8.71
C ALA A 97 11.16 -9.09 -7.97
N ARG A 98 11.43 -7.79 -7.81
CA ARG A 98 10.53 -6.84 -7.16
C ARG A 98 9.22 -6.66 -7.92
N PHE A 99 9.27 -6.58 -9.25
CA PHE A 99 8.07 -6.52 -10.10
C PHE A 99 7.23 -7.81 -9.95
N LEU A 100 7.85 -8.97 -10.02
CA LEU A 100 7.16 -10.25 -9.89
C LEU A 100 6.61 -10.50 -8.47
N GLN A 101 7.21 -9.91 -7.43
CA GLN A 101 6.65 -9.85 -6.08
C GLN A 101 5.33 -9.06 -6.06
N GLY A 102 5.27 -7.93 -6.78
CA GLY A 102 4.03 -7.19 -6.95
C GLY A 102 2.94 -8.01 -7.69
N VAL A 103 3.33 -8.75 -8.73
CA VAL A 103 2.43 -9.72 -9.39
C VAL A 103 1.92 -10.75 -8.38
N SER A 104 2.82 -11.35 -7.59
CA SER A 104 2.50 -12.29 -6.53
C SER A 104 1.48 -11.72 -5.53
N SER A 105 1.73 -10.49 -5.10
CA SER A 105 0.84 -9.75 -4.20
C SER A 105 -0.57 -9.65 -4.75
N ALA A 106 -0.74 -9.23 -6.00
CA ALA A 106 -2.06 -9.14 -6.61
C ALA A 106 -2.82 -10.47 -6.58
N PHE A 107 -2.14 -11.60 -6.85
CA PHE A 107 -2.74 -12.93 -6.78
C PHE A 107 -3.09 -13.33 -5.34
N SER A 108 -2.20 -13.07 -4.38
CA SER A 108 -2.39 -13.41 -2.98
C SER A 108 -3.52 -12.61 -2.33
N TRP A 109 -3.58 -11.31 -2.58
CA TRP A 109 -4.62 -10.43 -2.07
C TRP A 109 -5.98 -10.73 -2.70
N THR A 110 -6.05 -10.77 -4.03
CA THR A 110 -7.30 -11.03 -4.74
C THR A 110 -7.86 -12.39 -4.37
N GLY A 111 -7.02 -13.44 -4.43
CA GLY A 111 -7.44 -14.79 -4.07
C GLY A 111 -7.82 -14.92 -2.60
N GLY A 112 -7.03 -14.34 -1.69
CA GLY A 112 -7.26 -14.41 -0.24
C GLY A 112 -8.53 -13.69 0.20
N LEU A 113 -8.75 -12.47 -0.26
CA LEU A 113 -9.96 -11.71 0.06
C LEU A 113 -11.21 -12.35 -0.57
N ALA A 114 -11.13 -12.79 -1.82
CA ALA A 114 -12.23 -13.53 -2.47
C ALA A 114 -12.55 -14.83 -1.70
N TRP A 115 -11.52 -15.54 -1.19
CA TRP A 115 -11.72 -16.73 -0.37
C TRP A 115 -12.44 -16.43 0.94
N LEU A 116 -12.07 -15.32 1.62
CA LEU A 116 -12.77 -14.88 2.84
C LEU A 116 -14.22 -14.52 2.56
N VAL A 117 -14.48 -13.78 1.47
CA VAL A 117 -15.84 -13.36 1.09
C VAL A 117 -16.71 -14.56 0.74
N ALA A 118 -16.20 -15.51 -0.07
CA ALA A 118 -16.92 -16.72 -0.47
C ALA A 118 -17.25 -17.65 0.70
N ALA A 119 -16.40 -17.69 1.74
CA ALA A 119 -16.60 -18.49 2.93
C ALA A 119 -17.37 -17.75 4.05
N ALA A 120 -17.62 -16.45 3.91
CA ALA A 120 -18.18 -15.60 4.95
C ALA A 120 -19.69 -15.81 5.11
N PRO A 121 -20.21 -15.94 6.35
CA PRO A 121 -21.64 -15.84 6.61
C PRO A 121 -22.20 -14.48 6.20
N ALA A 122 -23.48 -14.45 5.82
CA ALA A 122 -24.18 -13.20 5.52
C ALA A 122 -24.01 -12.18 6.68
N GLY A 123 -23.72 -10.90 6.34
CA GLY A 123 -23.53 -9.81 7.30
C GLY A 123 -22.17 -9.76 8.02
N ARG A 124 -21.23 -10.70 7.76
CA ARG A 124 -19.88 -10.69 8.39
C ARG A 124 -18.73 -10.38 7.43
N ARG A 125 -19.00 -10.19 6.13
CA ARG A 125 -17.98 -9.96 5.09
C ARG A 125 -17.10 -8.76 5.42
N GLY A 126 -17.68 -7.60 5.70
CA GLY A 126 -16.94 -6.39 6.03
C GLY A 126 -16.01 -6.54 7.24
N ARG A 127 -16.45 -7.23 8.31
CA ARG A 127 -15.60 -7.49 9.48
C ARG A 127 -14.40 -8.36 9.15
N LEU A 128 -14.57 -9.40 8.33
CA LEU A 128 -13.49 -10.31 7.94
C LEU A 128 -12.46 -9.60 7.07
N ILE A 129 -12.92 -8.79 6.11
CA ILE A 129 -12.08 -7.96 5.27
C ILE A 129 -11.32 -6.94 6.13
N GLY A 130 -12.01 -6.23 7.02
CA GLY A 130 -11.36 -5.29 7.95
C GLY A 130 -10.29 -5.94 8.82
N SER A 131 -10.51 -7.19 9.27
CA SER A 131 -9.48 -7.96 10.00
C SER A 131 -8.27 -8.30 9.14
N ALA A 132 -8.45 -8.61 7.84
CA ALA A 132 -7.34 -8.84 6.92
C ALA A 132 -6.54 -7.56 6.68
N PHE A 133 -7.21 -6.40 6.55
CA PHE A 133 -6.52 -5.09 6.47
C PHE A 133 -5.76 -4.75 7.76
N GLY A 134 -6.31 -5.09 8.93
CA GLY A 134 -5.57 -4.98 10.20
C GLY A 134 -4.28 -5.80 10.20
N ALA A 135 -4.29 -6.99 9.60
CA ALA A 135 -3.08 -7.79 9.42
C ALA A 135 -2.10 -7.14 8.44
N ALA A 136 -2.59 -6.49 7.38
CA ALA A 136 -1.74 -5.71 6.46
C ALA A 136 -1.02 -4.55 7.15
N ILE A 137 -1.75 -3.80 7.96
CA ILE A 137 -1.17 -2.69 8.76
C ILE A 137 -0.09 -3.23 9.70
N ALA A 138 -0.35 -4.35 10.38
CA ALA A 138 0.65 -5.01 11.21
C ALA A 138 1.87 -5.46 10.39
N GLY A 139 1.66 -5.99 9.17
CA GLY A 139 2.74 -6.34 8.26
C GLY A 139 3.60 -5.12 7.87
N ALA A 140 2.96 -4.03 7.48
CA ALA A 140 3.65 -2.79 7.16
C ALA A 140 4.46 -2.23 8.35
N LEU A 141 3.96 -2.39 9.58
CA LEU A 141 4.65 -2.02 10.80
C LEU A 141 5.90 -2.87 11.04
N PHE A 142 5.86 -4.18 10.78
CA PHE A 142 6.99 -5.08 10.95
C PHE A 142 8.00 -5.07 9.80
N GLY A 143 7.61 -4.58 8.63
CA GLY A 143 8.49 -4.52 7.46
C GLY A 143 9.83 -3.82 7.70
N PRO A 144 9.86 -2.59 8.25
CA PRO A 144 11.09 -1.89 8.56
C PRO A 144 12.01 -2.65 9.53
N VAL A 145 11.44 -3.47 10.44
CA VAL A 145 12.22 -4.34 11.34
C VAL A 145 12.93 -5.44 10.54
N VAL A 146 12.21 -6.09 9.61
CA VAL A 146 12.78 -7.11 8.74
C VAL A 146 13.91 -6.54 7.88
N GLY A 147 13.71 -5.35 7.30
CA GLY A 147 14.72 -4.65 6.53
C GLY A 147 15.97 -4.31 7.38
N ALA A 148 15.76 -3.79 8.59
CA ALA A 148 16.84 -3.50 9.51
C ALA A 148 17.60 -4.80 9.92
N VAL A 149 16.92 -5.89 10.20
CA VAL A 149 17.54 -7.20 10.49
C VAL A 149 18.33 -7.68 9.27
N ALA A 150 17.79 -7.57 8.07
CA ALA A 150 18.46 -7.99 6.84
C ALA A 150 19.79 -7.25 6.60
N SER A 151 19.89 -5.98 7.04
CA SER A 151 21.15 -5.22 6.94
C SER A 151 22.26 -5.76 7.83
N TYR A 152 21.94 -6.50 8.90
CA TYR A 152 22.94 -7.13 9.80
C TYR A 152 23.20 -8.59 9.48
N THR A 153 22.17 -9.35 9.09
CA THR A 153 22.25 -10.79 8.86
C THR A 153 22.59 -11.14 7.40
N GLY A 154 22.53 -10.14 6.53
CA GLY A 154 22.58 -10.31 5.08
C GLY A 154 21.16 -10.48 4.48
N THR A 155 21.03 -10.03 3.24
CA THR A 155 19.75 -10.08 2.50
C THR A 155 19.31 -11.50 2.18
N GLY A 156 20.26 -12.38 1.79
CA GLY A 156 20.00 -13.80 1.49
C GLY A 156 19.33 -14.56 2.64
N PRO A 157 19.93 -14.66 3.84
CA PRO A 157 19.32 -15.33 4.98
C PRO A 157 17.97 -14.73 5.41
N ALA A 158 17.88 -13.39 5.48
CA ALA A 158 16.64 -12.71 5.90
C ALA A 158 15.48 -12.98 4.94
N PHE A 159 15.71 -12.83 3.64
CA PHE A 159 14.67 -13.09 2.63
C PHE A 159 14.44 -14.58 2.40
N GLY A 160 15.45 -15.43 2.61
CA GLY A 160 15.27 -16.88 2.66
C GLY A 160 14.28 -17.31 3.75
N ALA A 161 14.34 -16.69 4.94
CA ALA A 161 13.36 -16.93 6.01
C ALA A 161 11.94 -16.49 5.61
N VAL A 162 11.79 -15.34 4.94
CA VAL A 162 10.50 -14.87 4.43
C VAL A 162 9.97 -15.81 3.34
N ALA A 163 10.83 -16.30 2.44
CA ALA A 163 10.46 -17.28 1.43
C ALA A 163 9.99 -18.60 2.07
N GLY A 164 10.70 -19.06 3.10
CA GLY A 164 10.29 -20.25 3.88
C GLY A 164 8.92 -20.08 4.50
N LEU A 165 8.60 -18.89 5.04
CA LEU A 165 7.28 -18.58 5.57
C LEU A 165 6.21 -18.60 4.46
N ALA A 166 6.50 -18.07 3.28
CA ALA A 166 5.58 -18.13 2.14
C ALA A 166 5.30 -19.58 1.71
N VAL A 167 6.30 -20.47 1.73
CA VAL A 167 6.13 -21.91 1.47
C VAL A 167 5.24 -22.56 2.53
N VAL A 168 5.44 -22.27 3.81
CA VAL A 168 4.57 -22.77 4.89
C VAL A 168 3.12 -22.30 4.70
N LEU A 169 2.91 -21.02 4.36
CA LEU A 169 1.58 -20.49 4.07
C LEU A 169 0.95 -21.15 2.83
N ALA A 170 1.75 -21.44 1.80
CA ALA A 170 1.29 -22.18 0.62
C ALA A 170 0.85 -23.61 0.99
N ALA A 171 1.61 -24.32 1.83
CA ALA A 171 1.24 -25.64 2.32
C ALA A 171 -0.06 -25.60 3.15
N MET A 172 -0.21 -24.61 4.03
CA MET A 172 -1.43 -24.39 4.81
C MET A 172 -2.63 -24.07 3.89
N ALA A 173 -2.43 -23.23 2.87
CA ALA A 173 -3.46 -22.93 1.87
C ALA A 173 -3.85 -24.16 1.07
N ALA A 174 -2.88 -25.01 0.67
CA ALA A 174 -3.11 -26.26 -0.02
C ALA A 174 -3.93 -27.24 0.82
N ALA A 175 -3.71 -27.29 2.14
CA ALA A 175 -4.46 -28.13 3.09
C ALA A 175 -5.85 -27.58 3.46
N THR A 176 -6.15 -26.30 3.14
CA THR A 176 -7.43 -25.67 3.46
C THR A 176 -8.48 -25.97 2.36
N ALA A 177 -9.73 -26.24 2.77
CA ALA A 177 -10.80 -26.52 1.82
C ALA A 177 -11.06 -25.31 0.91
N ALA A 178 -11.24 -25.56 -0.40
CA ALA A 178 -11.61 -24.54 -1.35
C ALA A 178 -13.04 -24.02 -1.09
N ALA A 179 -13.30 -22.74 -1.31
CA ALA A 179 -14.65 -22.21 -1.39
C ALA A 179 -15.11 -22.22 -2.86
N ALA A 180 -16.41 -22.36 -3.08
CA ALA A 180 -16.97 -22.24 -4.41
C ALA A 180 -16.73 -20.83 -4.96
N PRO A 181 -16.40 -20.68 -6.26
CA PRO A 181 -16.24 -19.37 -6.85
C PRO A 181 -17.58 -18.60 -6.81
N GLU A 182 -17.51 -17.35 -6.35
CA GLU A 182 -18.66 -16.44 -6.41
C GLU A 182 -18.84 -15.91 -7.84
N ARG A 183 -20.07 -15.62 -8.24
CA ARG A 183 -20.31 -15.00 -9.56
C ARG A 183 -19.64 -13.63 -9.57
N ILE A 184 -18.82 -13.39 -10.58
CA ILE A 184 -18.11 -12.11 -10.74
C ILE A 184 -18.94 -11.22 -11.65
N GLN A 185 -19.17 -9.99 -11.21
CA GLN A 185 -19.78 -8.96 -12.06
C GLN A 185 -18.90 -8.72 -13.31
N PRO A 186 -19.47 -8.36 -14.46
CA PRO A 186 -18.68 -8.06 -15.65
C PRO A 186 -17.81 -6.81 -15.43
N LEU A 187 -16.58 -6.84 -15.93
CA LEU A 187 -15.62 -5.72 -15.81
C LEU A 187 -16.19 -4.39 -16.31
N ARG A 188 -17.15 -4.45 -17.26
CA ARG A 188 -17.85 -3.25 -17.75
C ARG A 188 -18.54 -2.46 -16.62
N ALA A 189 -19.09 -3.14 -15.61
CA ALA A 189 -19.73 -2.47 -14.48
C ALA A 189 -18.72 -1.59 -13.71
N LEU A 190 -17.50 -2.08 -13.47
CA LEU A 190 -16.42 -1.31 -12.85
C LEU A 190 -16.02 -0.11 -13.70
N VAL A 191 -15.82 -0.31 -15.01
CA VAL A 191 -15.41 0.75 -15.95
C VAL A 191 -16.50 1.82 -16.04
N ASP A 192 -17.76 1.42 -16.14
CA ASP A 192 -18.89 2.35 -16.22
C ASP A 192 -19.06 3.14 -14.92
N ALA A 193 -18.91 2.50 -13.75
CA ALA A 193 -18.95 3.17 -12.47
C ALA A 193 -17.80 4.20 -12.34
N LEU A 194 -16.56 3.81 -12.69
CA LEU A 194 -15.41 4.71 -12.66
C LEU A 194 -15.58 5.91 -13.60
N ARG A 195 -16.18 5.72 -14.77
CA ARG A 195 -16.38 6.81 -15.76
C ARG A 195 -17.54 7.74 -15.39
N ARG A 196 -18.61 7.24 -14.78
CA ARG A 196 -19.87 7.98 -14.59
C ARG A 196 -20.05 8.52 -13.18
N ASN A 197 -19.45 7.89 -12.17
CA ASN A 197 -19.66 8.29 -10.78
C ASN A 197 -18.53 9.21 -10.28
N ARG A 198 -18.86 10.50 -10.11
CA ARG A 198 -17.92 11.52 -9.61
C ARG A 198 -17.44 11.24 -8.18
N LYS A 199 -18.25 10.60 -7.34
CA LYS A 199 -17.83 10.23 -5.97
C LYS A 199 -16.71 9.18 -6.03
N ILE A 200 -16.85 8.17 -6.92
CA ILE A 200 -15.80 7.16 -7.16
C ILE A 200 -14.52 7.84 -7.67
N GLN A 201 -14.63 8.71 -8.68
CA GLN A 201 -13.47 9.44 -9.23
C GLN A 201 -12.75 10.26 -8.16
N THR A 202 -13.51 10.95 -7.31
CA THR A 202 -12.96 11.76 -6.21
C THR A 202 -12.29 10.86 -5.17
N GLY A 203 -12.94 9.76 -4.76
CA GLY A 203 -12.37 8.80 -3.82
C GLY A 203 -11.10 8.13 -4.35
N VAL A 204 -11.08 7.74 -5.63
CA VAL A 204 -9.89 7.20 -6.32
C VAL A 204 -8.76 8.23 -6.32
N TRP A 205 -9.03 9.49 -6.64
CA TRP A 205 -8.03 10.57 -6.57
C TRP A 205 -7.49 10.76 -5.16
N LEU A 206 -8.38 10.79 -4.16
CA LEU A 206 -8.00 10.95 -2.74
C LEU A 206 -7.29 9.72 -2.15
N THR A 207 -7.33 8.57 -2.81
CA THR A 207 -6.54 7.38 -2.50
C THR A 207 -5.20 7.39 -3.26
N LEU A 208 -5.18 7.87 -4.49
CA LEU A 208 -3.97 7.99 -5.30
C LEU A 208 -2.99 9.03 -4.73
N LEU A 209 -3.49 10.15 -4.24
CA LEU A 209 -2.66 11.26 -3.76
C LEU A 209 -1.75 10.87 -2.57
N PRO A 210 -2.25 10.24 -1.48
CA PRO A 210 -1.37 9.76 -0.41
C PRO A 210 -0.40 8.69 -0.91
N ALA A 211 -0.79 7.85 -1.87
CA ALA A 211 0.11 6.88 -2.47
C ALA A 211 1.27 7.57 -3.22
N LEU A 212 1.03 8.68 -3.94
CA LEU A 212 2.08 9.52 -4.52
C LEU A 212 3.02 10.09 -3.45
N LEU A 213 2.46 10.61 -2.36
CA LEU A 213 3.22 11.17 -1.24
C LEU A 213 4.12 10.10 -0.58
N PHE A 214 3.55 8.94 -0.27
CA PHE A 214 4.30 7.81 0.30
C PHE A 214 5.31 7.22 -0.68
N GLY A 215 5.00 7.15 -1.97
CA GLY A 215 5.93 6.70 -3.00
C GLY A 215 7.18 7.56 -3.05
N THR A 216 7.02 8.89 -3.08
CA THR A 216 8.15 9.84 -3.05
C THR A 216 8.91 9.77 -1.73
N LEU A 217 8.19 9.71 -0.59
CA LEU A 217 8.77 9.63 0.75
C LEU A 217 9.61 8.36 0.93
N SER A 218 9.14 7.21 0.40
CA SER A 218 9.83 5.92 0.54
C SER A 218 11.14 5.82 -0.24
N VAL A 219 11.40 6.76 -1.14
CA VAL A 219 12.67 6.87 -1.87
C VAL A 219 13.56 7.95 -1.27
N LEU A 220 13.06 9.18 -1.18
CA LEU A 220 13.92 10.32 -0.86
C LEU A 220 14.29 10.41 0.63
N ALA A 221 13.38 10.06 1.53
CA ALA A 221 13.65 10.17 2.96
C ALA A 221 14.68 9.14 3.48
N PRO A 222 14.64 7.84 3.11
CA PRO A 222 15.68 6.89 3.51
C PRO A 222 17.06 7.29 2.99
N LEU A 223 17.17 7.72 1.72
CA LEU A 223 18.43 8.16 1.12
C LEU A 223 18.98 9.39 1.86
N ARG A 224 18.13 10.37 2.13
CA ARG A 224 18.54 11.58 2.84
C ARG A 224 18.93 11.30 4.29
N LEU A 225 18.26 10.38 4.99
CA LEU A 225 18.66 9.93 6.34
C LEU A 225 20.01 9.23 6.30
N SER A 226 20.27 8.42 5.26
CA SER A 226 21.57 7.78 5.05
C SER A 226 22.68 8.81 4.77
N ASP A 227 22.45 9.81 3.90
CA ASP A 227 23.37 10.91 3.64
C ASP A 227 23.72 11.69 4.93
N LEU A 228 22.79 11.73 5.89
CA LEU A 228 22.97 12.35 7.22
C LEU A 228 23.57 11.39 8.26
N GLY A 229 24.07 10.22 7.83
CA GLY A 229 24.83 9.27 8.65
C GLY A 229 23.97 8.22 9.39
N TRP A 230 22.70 8.06 9.05
CA TRP A 230 21.87 7.01 9.65
C TRP A 230 21.92 5.73 8.84
N GLY A 231 22.25 4.61 9.49
CA GLY A 231 22.17 3.28 8.88
C GLY A 231 20.73 2.75 8.83
N ALA A 232 20.57 1.57 8.20
CA ALA A 232 19.27 0.91 8.00
C ALA A 232 18.45 0.73 9.28
N ALA A 233 19.08 0.49 10.43
CA ALA A 233 18.40 0.40 11.73
C ALA A 233 17.75 1.72 12.14
N GLY A 234 18.44 2.84 11.97
CA GLY A 234 17.89 4.16 12.26
C GLY A 234 16.74 4.51 11.34
N VAL A 235 16.91 4.30 10.03
CA VAL A 235 15.85 4.46 9.04
C VAL A 235 14.66 3.56 9.37
N GLY A 236 14.92 2.28 9.67
CA GLY A 236 13.88 1.33 10.06
C GLY A 236 13.11 1.76 11.31
N ALA A 237 13.79 2.31 12.32
CA ALA A 237 13.17 2.81 13.54
C ALA A 237 12.23 4.00 13.26
N VAL A 238 12.62 4.92 12.39
CA VAL A 238 11.77 6.06 12.00
C VAL A 238 10.49 5.57 11.32
N TYR A 239 10.60 4.66 10.37
CA TYR A 239 9.43 4.12 9.67
C TYR A 239 8.57 3.23 10.57
N LEU A 240 9.17 2.49 11.51
CA LEU A 240 8.44 1.73 12.53
C LEU A 240 7.60 2.66 13.43
N VAL A 241 8.20 3.74 13.94
CA VAL A 241 7.49 4.74 14.76
C VAL A 241 6.40 5.41 13.95
N SER A 242 6.69 5.81 12.71
CA SER A 242 5.73 6.42 11.79
C SER A 242 4.52 5.53 11.56
N ALA A 243 4.73 4.26 11.17
CA ALA A 243 3.67 3.29 10.95
C ALA A 243 2.91 2.94 12.23
N GLY A 244 3.59 2.90 13.38
CA GLY A 244 2.98 2.67 14.70
C GLY A 244 2.00 3.79 15.08
N LEU A 245 2.39 5.04 14.87
CA LEU A 245 1.53 6.19 15.11
C LEU A 245 0.34 6.22 14.15
N GLU A 246 0.57 5.95 12.87
CA GLU A 246 -0.48 5.83 11.87
C GLU A 246 -1.51 4.76 12.26
N ALA A 247 -1.03 3.55 12.63
CA ALA A 247 -1.89 2.45 13.06
C ALA A 247 -2.71 2.78 14.31
N ALA A 248 -2.10 3.46 15.29
CA ALA A 248 -2.79 3.90 16.50
C ALA A 248 -3.84 4.99 16.22
N TRP A 249 -3.58 5.84 15.22
CA TRP A 249 -4.46 6.95 14.83
C TRP A 249 -5.64 6.51 13.96
N ALA A 250 -5.49 5.49 13.13
CA ALA A 250 -6.50 5.04 12.18
C ALA A 250 -7.91 4.80 12.79
N PRO A 251 -8.07 4.17 13.99
CA PRO A 251 -9.38 4.02 14.61
C PRO A 251 -10.01 5.35 15.08
N VAL A 252 -9.18 6.29 15.52
CA VAL A 252 -9.65 7.63 15.94
C VAL A 252 -10.16 8.39 14.71
N LEU A 253 -9.40 8.33 13.63
CA LEU A 253 -9.76 8.95 12.36
C LEU A 253 -11.04 8.34 11.77
N GLY A 254 -11.21 7.01 11.86
CA GLY A 254 -12.43 6.33 11.47
C GLY A 254 -13.65 6.88 12.23
N ARG A 255 -13.58 6.95 13.56
CA ARG A 255 -14.66 7.53 14.39
C ARG A 255 -14.93 8.99 14.05
N LEU A 256 -13.89 9.78 13.84
CA LEU A 256 -14.02 11.20 13.47
C LEU A 256 -14.72 11.35 12.12
N SER A 257 -14.35 10.52 11.16
CA SER A 257 -14.95 10.44 9.83
C SER A 257 -16.42 10.00 9.87
N ASP A 258 -16.78 9.08 10.76
CA ASP A 258 -18.17 8.62 10.92
C ASP A 258 -19.04 9.68 11.61
N LEU A 259 -18.49 10.45 12.57
CA LEU A 259 -19.23 11.48 13.33
C LEU A 259 -19.40 12.79 12.54
N HIS A 260 -18.40 13.20 11.77
CA HIS A 260 -18.37 14.54 11.12
C HIS A 260 -18.44 14.47 9.59
N GLY A 261 -18.59 13.26 9.02
CA GLY A 261 -18.51 13.04 7.59
C GLY A 261 -17.07 12.88 7.08
N ARG A 262 -16.93 12.47 5.81
CA ARG A 262 -15.62 12.12 5.21
C ARG A 262 -14.77 13.36 4.87
N LEU A 263 -15.41 14.49 4.53
CA LEU A 263 -14.71 15.67 4.02
C LEU A 263 -13.86 16.43 5.06
N PRO A 264 -14.31 16.70 6.31
CA PRO A 264 -13.52 17.45 7.27
C PRO A 264 -12.16 16.79 7.58
N PRO A 265 -12.06 15.46 7.90
CA PRO A 265 -10.77 14.82 8.11
C PRO A 265 -9.90 14.80 6.85
N LEU A 266 -10.49 14.66 5.64
CA LEU A 266 -9.73 14.74 4.38
C LEU A 266 -9.14 16.13 4.14
N ARG A 267 -9.87 17.20 4.44
CA ARG A 267 -9.37 18.58 4.34
C ARG A 267 -8.21 18.82 5.33
N ALA A 268 -8.34 18.32 6.55
CA ALA A 268 -7.27 18.42 7.56
C ALA A 268 -6.04 17.62 7.12
N ALA A 269 -6.22 16.40 6.58
CA ALA A 269 -5.14 15.58 6.05
C ALA A 269 -4.43 16.26 4.87
N LEU A 270 -5.17 16.90 3.93
CA LEU A 270 -4.58 17.66 2.83
C LEU A 270 -3.75 18.84 3.32
N ALA A 271 -4.28 19.64 4.26
CA ALA A 271 -3.57 20.78 4.80
C ALA A 271 -2.29 20.37 5.54
N SER A 272 -2.38 19.36 6.40
CA SER A 272 -1.21 18.84 7.13
C SER A 272 -0.19 18.19 6.18
N SER A 273 -0.63 17.46 5.16
CA SER A 273 0.27 16.86 4.17
C SER A 273 0.96 17.90 3.30
N ALA A 274 0.27 18.96 2.91
CA ALA A 274 0.89 20.08 2.19
C ALA A 274 1.99 20.74 3.04
N LEU A 275 1.71 20.97 4.32
CA LEU A 275 2.69 21.56 5.25
C LEU A 275 3.90 20.64 5.43
N VAL A 276 3.67 19.35 5.69
CA VAL A 276 4.76 18.41 5.91
C VAL A 276 5.58 18.18 4.65
N ALA A 277 4.93 18.06 3.48
CA ALA A 277 5.64 17.96 2.19
C ALA A 277 6.52 19.19 1.93
N LEU A 278 6.03 20.38 2.26
CA LEU A 278 6.82 21.63 2.20
C LEU A 278 8.06 21.61 3.10
N LEU A 279 7.97 20.95 4.26
CA LEU A 279 9.06 20.92 5.25
C LEU A 279 10.09 19.81 4.98
N LEU A 280 9.74 18.71 4.31
CA LEU A 280 10.59 17.52 4.13
C LEU A 280 11.96 17.80 3.49
N PRO A 281 12.14 18.70 2.49
CA PRO A 281 13.43 18.88 1.85
C PRO A 281 14.47 19.69 2.65
N TRP A 282 14.05 20.42 3.70
CA TRP A 282 14.89 21.43 4.36
C TRP A 282 15.72 20.95 5.56
N PRO A 283 15.37 19.91 6.30
CA PRO A 283 16.14 19.49 7.46
C PRO A 283 17.59 19.14 7.12
N ALA A 284 18.54 19.83 7.76
CA ALA A 284 19.97 19.54 7.65
C ALA A 284 20.47 18.60 8.75
N ASN A 285 19.60 18.22 9.71
CA ASN A 285 19.90 17.35 10.84
C ASN A 285 19.03 16.10 10.75
N ALA A 286 19.64 14.92 10.95
CA ALA A 286 18.95 13.62 10.83
C ALA A 286 17.79 13.46 11.81
N TRP A 287 17.91 13.95 13.05
CA TRP A 287 16.83 13.87 14.05
C TRP A 287 15.63 14.75 13.67
N LEU A 288 15.90 15.94 13.14
CA LEU A 288 14.83 16.81 12.66
C LEU A 288 14.13 16.18 11.44
N LEU A 289 14.90 15.63 10.48
CA LEU A 289 14.34 14.92 9.35
C LEU A 289 13.50 13.72 9.81
N ALA A 290 14.01 12.92 10.73
CA ALA A 290 13.29 11.79 11.32
C ALA A 290 11.93 12.23 11.92
N GLY A 291 11.92 13.34 12.69
CA GLY A 291 10.69 13.91 13.20
C GLY A 291 9.70 14.33 12.11
N VAL A 292 10.19 14.97 11.04
CA VAL A 292 9.34 15.37 9.90
C VAL A 292 8.83 14.15 9.14
N VAL A 293 9.63 13.08 8.97
CA VAL A 293 9.21 11.81 8.36
C VAL A 293 8.11 11.13 9.19
N VAL A 294 8.23 11.14 10.52
CA VAL A 294 7.17 10.63 11.40
C VAL A 294 5.88 11.44 11.25
N CYS A 295 5.99 12.77 11.19
CA CYS A 295 4.84 13.64 10.91
C CYS A 295 4.26 13.39 9.52
N ALA A 296 5.10 13.05 8.52
CA ALA A 296 4.65 12.73 7.18
C ALA A 296 3.82 11.44 7.16
N GLY A 297 4.27 10.37 7.82
CA GLY A 297 3.49 9.14 7.95
C GLY A 297 2.11 9.39 8.56
N PHE A 298 2.07 10.18 9.64
CA PHE A 298 0.81 10.57 10.28
C PHE A 298 -0.09 11.39 9.35
N ALA A 299 0.43 12.43 8.70
CA ALA A 299 -0.34 13.31 7.82
C ALA A 299 -0.83 12.57 6.57
N PHE A 300 0.08 11.85 5.88
CA PHE A 300 -0.23 11.11 4.67
C PHE A 300 -1.14 9.91 4.95
N GLY A 301 -0.92 9.20 6.08
CA GLY A 301 -1.75 8.07 6.53
C GLY A 301 -3.17 8.47 6.89
N SER A 302 -3.37 9.74 7.28
CA SER A 302 -4.71 10.27 7.62
C SER A 302 -5.68 10.30 6.43
N PHE A 303 -5.23 10.09 5.19
CA PHE A 303 -6.12 9.95 4.04
C PHE A 303 -6.79 8.58 3.96
N TRP A 304 -6.08 7.50 4.35
CA TRP A 304 -6.47 6.14 3.99
C TRP A 304 -7.89 5.80 4.41
N THR A 305 -8.21 5.95 5.70
CA THR A 305 -9.51 5.56 6.23
C THR A 305 -10.67 6.33 5.56
N PRO A 306 -10.68 7.68 5.53
CA PRO A 306 -11.81 8.40 4.93
C PRO A 306 -11.86 8.28 3.40
N ALA A 307 -10.72 8.21 2.70
CA ALA A 307 -10.69 8.05 1.25
C ALA A 307 -11.16 6.67 0.80
N MET A 308 -10.67 5.61 1.45
CA MET A 308 -11.12 4.25 1.18
C MET A 308 -12.60 4.06 1.50
N SER A 309 -13.09 4.60 2.62
CA SER A 309 -14.52 4.58 2.94
C SER A 309 -15.35 5.30 1.87
N MET A 310 -14.87 6.43 1.35
CA MET A 310 -15.55 7.16 0.27
C MET A 310 -15.62 6.33 -1.02
N VAL A 311 -14.57 5.58 -1.36
CA VAL A 311 -14.58 4.66 -2.52
C VAL A 311 -15.55 3.51 -2.30
N THR A 312 -15.52 2.89 -1.11
CA THR A 312 -16.38 1.74 -0.80
C THR A 312 -17.85 2.14 -0.74
N ASP A 313 -18.19 3.25 -0.07
CA ASP A 313 -19.55 3.77 0.02
C ASP A 313 -20.10 4.08 -1.39
N ALA A 314 -19.32 4.76 -2.25
CA ALA A 314 -19.71 5.08 -3.61
C ALA A 314 -19.78 3.84 -4.54
N ALA A 315 -18.97 2.82 -4.31
CA ALA A 315 -19.04 1.55 -5.02
C ALA A 315 -20.34 0.79 -4.66
N GLU A 316 -20.69 0.74 -3.37
CA GLU A 316 -21.93 0.13 -2.88
C GLU A 316 -23.15 0.86 -3.42
N GLU A 317 -23.20 2.21 -3.36
CA GLU A 317 -24.26 3.03 -3.97
C GLU A 317 -24.42 2.75 -5.49
N SER A 318 -23.34 2.38 -6.17
CA SER A 318 -23.34 2.04 -7.61
C SER A 318 -23.69 0.58 -7.89
N GLY A 319 -24.02 -0.22 -6.86
CA GLY A 319 -24.31 -1.65 -6.99
C GLY A 319 -23.09 -2.51 -7.34
N LEU A 320 -21.88 -2.03 -7.09
CA LEU A 320 -20.66 -2.80 -7.27
C LEU A 320 -20.45 -3.77 -6.09
N GLU A 321 -19.99 -4.98 -6.42
CA GLU A 321 -19.58 -5.95 -5.42
C GLU A 321 -18.31 -5.48 -4.68
N TYR A 322 -18.13 -5.96 -3.44
CA TYR A 322 -16.97 -5.62 -2.60
C TYR A 322 -15.62 -5.84 -3.30
N GLY A 323 -15.50 -6.88 -4.14
CA GLY A 323 -14.30 -7.15 -4.92
C GLY A 323 -13.91 -5.99 -5.84
N TYR A 324 -14.90 -5.31 -6.44
CA TYR A 324 -14.65 -4.15 -7.28
C TYR A 324 -14.33 -2.88 -6.49
N ALA A 325 -14.87 -2.71 -5.28
CA ALA A 325 -14.45 -1.63 -4.39
C ALA A 325 -12.94 -1.72 -4.07
N PHE A 326 -12.45 -2.94 -3.79
CA PHE A 326 -11.01 -3.17 -3.59
C PHE A 326 -10.17 -3.00 -4.86
N ALA A 327 -10.70 -3.42 -6.01
CA ALA A 327 -10.04 -3.18 -7.29
C ALA A 327 -9.86 -1.67 -7.54
N LEU A 328 -10.86 -0.85 -7.23
CA LEU A 328 -10.77 0.62 -7.32
C LEU A 328 -9.69 1.19 -6.39
N ILE A 329 -9.59 0.70 -5.17
CA ILE A 329 -8.54 1.10 -4.22
C ILE A 329 -7.15 0.74 -4.77
N ASN A 330 -6.96 -0.48 -5.31
CA ASN A 330 -5.69 -0.89 -5.90
C ASN A 330 -5.35 -0.11 -7.17
N ILE A 331 -6.33 0.17 -8.04
CA ILE A 331 -6.18 1.01 -9.24
C ILE A 331 -5.76 2.45 -8.87
N ALA A 332 -6.11 2.92 -7.67
CA ALA A 332 -5.66 4.20 -7.16
C ALA A 332 -4.27 4.12 -6.50
N TRP A 333 -4.09 3.14 -5.59
CA TRP A 333 -2.88 2.99 -4.81
C TRP A 333 -1.65 2.66 -5.66
N ALA A 334 -1.74 1.66 -6.53
CA ALA A 334 -0.58 1.15 -7.24
C ALA A 334 0.07 2.18 -8.19
N PRO A 335 -0.68 2.90 -9.08
CA PRO A 335 -0.06 3.92 -9.91
C PRO A 335 0.40 5.14 -9.09
N GLY A 336 -0.28 5.47 -7.97
CA GLY A 336 0.17 6.51 -7.05
C GLY A 336 1.52 6.18 -6.43
N GLN A 337 1.64 4.99 -5.84
CA GLN A 337 2.87 4.54 -5.19
C GLN A 337 4.03 4.37 -6.20
N ALA A 338 3.77 3.74 -7.36
CA ALA A 338 4.77 3.57 -8.40
C ALA A 338 5.18 4.92 -9.00
N GLY A 339 4.21 5.77 -9.33
CA GLY A 339 4.47 7.10 -9.88
C GLY A 339 5.21 8.01 -8.90
N GLY A 340 4.80 8.04 -7.64
CA GLY A 340 5.48 8.79 -6.59
C GLY A 340 6.94 8.39 -6.42
N ALA A 341 7.21 7.08 -6.41
CA ALA A 341 8.57 6.56 -6.29
C ALA A 341 9.42 6.85 -7.55
N ALA A 342 8.96 6.42 -8.73
CA ALA A 342 9.73 6.54 -9.97
C ALA A 342 9.89 7.99 -10.41
N ILE A 343 8.79 8.77 -10.47
CA ILE A 343 8.82 10.16 -10.91
C ILE A 343 9.51 11.03 -9.86
N GLY A 344 9.19 10.82 -8.57
CA GLY A 344 9.84 11.53 -7.47
C GLY A 344 11.35 11.32 -7.45
N GLY A 345 11.83 10.08 -7.59
CA GLY A 345 13.24 9.75 -7.70
C GLY A 345 13.91 10.35 -8.94
N ALA A 346 13.27 10.25 -10.11
CA ALA A 346 13.80 10.80 -11.35
C ALA A 346 13.89 12.33 -11.32
N VAL A 347 12.85 13.02 -10.86
CA VAL A 347 12.83 14.48 -10.72
C VAL A 347 13.88 14.95 -9.72
N ALA A 348 13.99 14.28 -8.55
CA ALA A 348 15.01 14.60 -7.56
C ALA A 348 16.43 14.40 -8.10
N SER A 349 16.65 13.35 -8.92
CA SER A 349 17.94 13.10 -9.57
C SER A 349 18.31 14.18 -10.60
N ALA A 350 17.32 14.67 -11.35
CA ALA A 350 17.54 15.68 -12.39
C ALA A 350 17.62 17.11 -11.85
N THR A 351 17.12 17.37 -10.63
CA THR A 351 16.99 18.72 -10.06
C THR A 351 17.48 18.79 -8.62
N SER A 352 16.60 18.59 -7.67
CA SER A 352 16.86 18.52 -6.23
C SER A 352 15.69 17.82 -5.51
N ASP A 353 15.90 17.37 -4.26
CA ASP A 353 14.86 16.77 -3.44
C ASP A 353 13.68 17.71 -3.16
N ALA A 354 13.91 19.02 -3.24
CA ALA A 354 12.87 20.01 -3.00
C ALA A 354 11.78 20.00 -4.09
N VAL A 355 12.15 19.77 -5.35
CA VAL A 355 11.21 19.89 -6.48
C VAL A 355 10.05 18.88 -6.40
N PRO A 356 10.26 17.56 -6.22
CA PRO A 356 9.15 16.62 -6.08
C PRO A 356 8.27 16.93 -4.86
N TYR A 357 8.84 17.28 -3.70
CA TYR A 357 8.06 17.62 -2.51
C TYR A 357 7.25 18.92 -2.68
N LEU A 358 7.82 19.95 -3.30
CA LEU A 358 7.09 21.19 -3.60
C LEU A 358 5.97 20.94 -4.62
N SER A 359 6.19 20.09 -5.63
CA SER A 359 5.16 19.69 -6.58
C SER A 359 3.99 18.99 -5.89
N LEU A 360 4.27 18.10 -4.95
CA LEU A 360 3.27 17.43 -4.14
C LEU A 360 2.55 18.38 -3.17
N THR A 361 3.27 19.36 -2.61
CA THR A 361 2.67 20.44 -1.81
C THR A 361 1.63 21.21 -2.63
N VAL A 362 1.99 21.64 -3.83
CA VAL A 362 1.07 22.34 -4.74
C VAL A 362 -0.13 21.47 -5.08
N LEU A 363 0.08 20.18 -5.36
CA LEU A 363 -0.98 19.24 -5.69
C LEU A 363 -1.95 19.03 -4.51
N CYS A 364 -1.45 18.95 -3.27
CA CYS A 364 -2.28 18.91 -2.06
C CYS A 364 -3.10 20.18 -1.89
N LEU A 365 -2.50 21.35 -2.07
CA LEU A 365 -3.19 22.65 -1.96
C LEU A 365 -4.25 22.83 -3.04
N MET A 366 -3.97 22.45 -4.29
CA MET A 366 -4.95 22.46 -5.38
C MET A 366 -6.14 21.52 -5.09
N THR A 367 -5.85 20.32 -4.59
CA THR A 367 -6.89 19.36 -4.18
C THR A 367 -7.70 19.89 -3.01
N LEU A 368 -7.06 20.50 -2.02
CA LEU A 368 -7.74 21.13 -0.90
C LEU A 368 -8.67 22.25 -1.38
N ALA A 369 -8.20 23.16 -2.25
CA ALA A 369 -9.00 24.22 -2.83
C ALA A 369 -10.20 23.68 -3.61
N ALA A 370 -10.03 22.59 -4.35
CA ALA A 370 -11.12 21.91 -5.04
C ALA A 370 -12.14 21.30 -4.05
N LEU A 371 -11.66 20.62 -2.99
CA LEU A 371 -12.53 20.05 -1.96
C LEU A 371 -13.26 21.09 -1.12
N MET A 372 -12.70 22.27 -0.93
CA MET A 372 -13.41 23.38 -0.24
C MET A 372 -14.64 23.85 -1.02
N ARG A 373 -14.63 23.72 -2.35
CA ARG A 373 -15.75 24.04 -3.23
C ARG A 373 -16.74 22.87 -3.39
N TYR A 374 -16.31 21.66 -3.02
CA TYR A 374 -17.16 20.46 -3.11
C TYR A 374 -18.19 20.49 -1.97
N LYS A 375 -19.48 20.56 -2.30
CA LYS A 375 -20.59 20.40 -1.35
C LYS A 375 -20.98 18.94 -1.33
N GLU A 376 -20.83 18.29 -0.18
CA GLU A 376 -21.40 16.97 0.06
C GLU A 376 -22.93 17.12 0.03
N THR A 377 -23.61 16.44 -0.89
CA THR A 377 -25.07 16.31 -0.81
C THR A 377 -25.35 15.47 0.43
N ALA A 378 -25.81 16.12 1.49
CA ALA A 378 -26.18 15.47 2.73
C ALA A 378 -27.15 14.34 2.42
N VAL A 379 -26.75 13.10 2.69
CA VAL A 379 -27.69 11.98 2.80
C VAL A 379 -28.50 12.25 4.08
N PRO A 380 -29.83 12.38 4.01
CA PRO A 380 -30.62 12.54 5.23
C PRO A 380 -30.39 11.28 6.06
N LEU A 381 -29.93 11.45 7.30
CA LEU A 381 -30.00 10.41 8.32
C LEU A 381 -31.48 10.08 8.48
N THR A 382 -31.96 9.03 7.80
CA THR A 382 -33.24 8.42 8.14
C THR A 382 -33.11 7.93 9.56
N ALA A 383 -33.75 8.65 10.46
CA ALA A 383 -33.93 8.26 11.84
C ALA A 383 -34.80 6.99 11.83
N GLU A 384 -34.16 5.84 11.83
CA GLU A 384 -34.80 4.62 12.31
C GLU A 384 -34.61 4.59 13.83
N ARG A 385 -35.71 4.85 14.50
CA ARG A 385 -35.94 4.63 15.93
C ARG A 385 -36.06 3.13 16.20
#